data_21a1c84aaf06209ed17effbd3a7561a1
#
_entry.id   21a1c84aaf06209ed17effbd3a7561a1
#
_cell.length_a   1.000
_cell.length_b   1.000
_cell.length_c   1.000
_cell.angle_alpha   90.00
_cell.angle_beta   90.00
_cell.angle_gamma   90.00
#
_symmetry.space_group_name_H-M   'P 1'
#
loop_
_entity.id
_entity.type
_entity.pdbx_description
1 polymer ?
#
loop_
_entity_poly.entity_id
_entity_poly.type
_entity_poly.pdbx_seq_one_letter_code
_entity_poly.pdbx_strand_id
1 'polypeptide(L)'
;AFADMTAVQEEANSSAHHIAMDAKRHKAYEEAAKLLNADPEEIALVESTSHGLNIAAQGIELNDGDNIVTTNLEFIQVALPWCVIRKEKNIDIRVCKPADERFTAAAFEPLVDEKTRVLVMSTLEWCNGWQSDMKEIGDFCKERGIYLVVDAVQQLGVTKIDTKACHIDILTAGGHK
;
A
#
# COMPACT_ATOMS: atom_id res chain seq x y z
N ALA A 1 12.07 -13.18 20.04
CA ALA A 1 12.44 -12.56 18.75
C ALA A 1 13.91 -12.08 18.73
N PHE A 2 14.34 -11.19 19.66
CA PHE A 2 15.75 -10.73 19.69
C PHE A 2 16.73 -11.86 20.09
N ALA A 3 16.39 -12.69 21.09
CA ALA A 3 17.20 -13.84 21.50
C ALA A 3 17.35 -14.88 20.40
N ASP A 4 16.30 -15.08 19.58
CA ASP A 4 16.36 -15.99 18.43
C ASP A 4 17.26 -15.47 17.31
N MET A 5 17.33 -14.15 17.10
CA MET A 5 18.25 -13.56 16.13
C MET A 5 19.71 -13.67 16.57
N THR A 6 19.99 -13.53 17.86
CA THR A 6 21.35 -13.67 18.40
C THR A 6 21.83 -15.11 18.28
N ALA A 7 20.99 -16.09 18.63
CA ALA A 7 21.31 -17.51 18.46
C ALA A 7 21.53 -17.87 16.96
N VAL A 8 20.76 -17.27 16.06
CA VAL A 8 20.91 -17.44 14.61
C VAL A 8 22.19 -16.79 14.08
N GLN A 9 22.64 -15.66 14.65
CA GLN A 9 23.92 -15.03 14.31
C GLN A 9 25.12 -15.81 14.82
N GLU A 10 25.01 -16.48 15.97
CA GLU A 10 26.08 -17.34 16.51
C GLU A 10 26.26 -18.62 15.68
N GLU A 11 25.22 -19.13 15.04
CA GLU A 11 25.28 -20.23 14.07
C GLU A 11 25.69 -19.82 12.65
N ALA A 12 25.95 -18.54 12.43
CA ALA A 12 26.02 -17.88 11.11
C ALA A 12 27.14 -18.36 10.14
N ASN A 13 27.98 -19.30 10.52
CA ASN A 13 29.02 -19.85 9.67
C ASN A 13 28.71 -21.25 9.12
N SER A 14 27.47 -21.73 9.23
CA SER A 14 27.09 -23.05 8.72
C SER A 14 26.04 -22.96 7.62
N SER A 15 26.04 -23.87 6.65
CA SER A 15 24.97 -23.99 5.63
C SER A 15 23.57 -24.16 6.24
N ALA A 16 23.48 -24.67 7.48
CA ALA A 16 22.25 -24.77 8.25
C ALA A 16 21.59 -23.37 8.53
N HIS A 17 22.41 -22.32 8.65
CA HIS A 17 21.90 -20.96 8.86
C HIS A 17 21.06 -20.46 7.69
N HIS A 18 21.53 -20.59 6.46
CA HIS A 18 20.79 -20.16 5.28
C HIS A 18 19.46 -20.90 5.14
N ILE A 19 19.45 -22.20 5.40
CA ILE A 19 18.23 -23.03 5.36
C ILE A 19 17.23 -22.57 6.44
N ALA A 20 17.70 -22.29 7.66
CA ALA A 20 16.85 -21.81 8.75
C ALA A 20 16.27 -20.41 8.48
N MET A 21 17.06 -19.51 7.89
CA MET A 21 16.59 -18.17 7.49
C MET A 21 15.59 -18.23 6.35
N ASP A 22 15.80 -19.08 5.36
CA ASP A 22 14.86 -19.28 4.26
C ASP A 22 13.53 -19.85 4.75
N ALA A 23 13.56 -20.79 5.69
CA ALA A 23 12.33 -21.30 6.30
C ALA A 23 11.56 -20.24 7.09
N LYS A 24 12.26 -19.39 7.85
CA LYS A 24 11.64 -18.26 8.57
C LYS A 24 11.06 -17.22 7.61
N ARG A 25 11.77 -16.93 6.54
CA ARG A 25 11.30 -16.02 5.49
C ARG A 25 10.05 -16.57 4.80
N HIS A 26 10.04 -17.83 4.41
CA HIS A 26 8.87 -18.50 3.82
C HIS A 26 7.64 -18.39 4.73
N LYS A 27 7.82 -18.71 6.01
CA LYS A 27 6.75 -18.57 7.00
C LYS A 27 6.24 -17.13 7.12
N ALA A 28 7.11 -16.13 7.02
CA ALA A 28 6.70 -14.72 7.06
C ALA A 28 5.80 -14.35 5.86
N TYR A 29 6.11 -14.84 4.65
CA TYR A 29 5.26 -14.66 3.47
C TYR A 29 3.90 -15.34 3.65
N GLU A 30 3.87 -16.59 4.13
CA GLU A 30 2.62 -17.32 4.37
C GLU A 30 1.72 -16.63 5.39
N GLU A 31 2.28 -16.17 6.52
CA GLU A 31 1.49 -15.49 7.56
C GLU A 31 1.00 -14.11 7.11
N ALA A 32 1.82 -13.35 6.39
CA ALA A 32 1.40 -12.09 5.80
C ALA A 32 0.29 -12.29 4.76
N ALA A 33 0.41 -13.30 3.91
CA ALA A 33 -0.60 -13.65 2.91
C ALA A 33 -1.95 -14.01 3.56
N LYS A 34 -1.93 -14.81 4.62
CA LYS A 34 -3.14 -15.14 5.40
C LYS A 34 -3.78 -13.90 6.02
N LEU A 35 -2.96 -12.99 6.57
CA LEU A 35 -3.44 -11.76 7.20
C LEU A 35 -4.15 -10.83 6.21
N LEU A 36 -3.71 -10.84 4.95
CA LEU A 36 -4.20 -9.97 3.88
C LEU A 36 -5.23 -10.63 2.96
N ASN A 37 -5.49 -11.93 3.11
CA ASN A 37 -6.22 -12.75 2.13
C ASN A 37 -5.59 -12.69 0.73
N ALA A 38 -4.25 -12.79 0.69
CA ALA A 38 -3.45 -12.81 -0.53
C ALA A 38 -2.79 -14.19 -0.72
N ASP A 39 -2.11 -14.40 -1.83
CA ASP A 39 -1.27 -15.56 -2.04
C ASP A 39 0.19 -15.24 -1.62
N PRO A 40 0.98 -16.21 -1.12
CA PRO A 40 2.36 -15.96 -0.68
C PRO A 40 3.25 -15.34 -1.75
N GLU A 41 3.01 -15.66 -3.02
CA GLU A 41 3.71 -15.12 -4.18
C GLU A 41 3.39 -13.65 -4.45
N GLU A 42 2.30 -13.13 -3.88
CA GLU A 42 1.91 -11.71 -3.97
C GLU A 42 2.57 -10.86 -2.86
N ILE A 43 3.30 -11.49 -1.93
CA ILE A 43 3.94 -10.79 -0.80
C ILE A 43 5.39 -10.46 -1.13
N ALA A 44 5.77 -9.21 -0.96
CA ALA A 44 7.16 -8.76 -1.05
C ALA A 44 7.62 -8.16 0.29
N LEU A 45 8.76 -8.61 0.80
CA LEU A 45 9.42 -7.98 1.95
C LEU A 45 10.36 -6.88 1.43
N VAL A 46 10.10 -5.66 1.85
CA VAL A 46 10.87 -4.47 1.47
C VAL A 46 11.44 -3.77 2.70
N GLU A 47 12.41 -2.89 2.50
CA GLU A 47 13.12 -2.22 3.59
C GLU A 47 12.23 -1.25 4.39
N SER A 48 11.22 -0.68 3.74
CA SER A 48 10.30 0.28 4.36
C SER A 48 9.01 0.42 3.55
N THR A 49 7.97 0.96 4.16
CA THR A 49 6.72 1.36 3.48
C THR A 49 7.00 2.32 2.33
N SER A 50 7.91 3.28 2.54
CA SER A 50 8.33 4.21 1.47
C SER A 50 8.93 3.48 0.27
N HIS A 51 9.70 2.41 0.47
CA HIS A 51 10.24 1.60 -0.62
C HIS A 51 9.09 0.92 -1.39
N GLY A 52 8.14 0.31 -0.69
CA GLY A 52 6.96 -0.30 -1.32
C GLY A 52 6.12 0.69 -2.13
N LEU A 53 5.86 1.90 -1.59
CA LEU A 53 5.15 2.96 -2.30
C LEU A 53 5.91 3.46 -3.54
N ASN A 54 7.23 3.52 -3.49
CA ASN A 54 8.05 3.87 -4.65
C ASN A 54 8.00 2.76 -5.73
N ILE A 55 8.02 1.48 -5.34
CA ILE A 55 7.84 0.36 -6.27
C ILE A 55 6.48 0.49 -6.98
N ALA A 56 5.41 0.79 -6.24
CA ALA A 56 4.08 1.01 -6.82
C ALA A 56 4.09 2.17 -7.84
N ALA A 57 4.63 3.32 -7.44
CA ALA A 57 4.64 4.51 -8.28
C ALA A 57 5.49 4.33 -9.57
N GLN A 58 6.59 3.60 -9.48
CA GLN A 58 7.46 3.34 -10.64
C GLN A 58 6.98 2.17 -11.51
N GLY A 59 6.28 1.21 -10.90
CA GLY A 59 5.79 0.01 -11.59
C GLY A 59 4.52 0.23 -12.39
N ILE A 60 3.66 1.18 -11.99
CA ILE A 60 2.44 1.50 -12.73
C ILE A 60 2.77 2.36 -13.94
N GLU A 61 2.36 1.90 -15.11
CA GLU A 61 2.55 2.64 -16.35
C GLU A 61 1.63 3.86 -16.41
N LEU A 62 2.25 5.05 -16.51
CA LEU A 62 1.55 6.33 -16.65
C LEU A 62 2.00 7.02 -17.93
N ASN A 63 1.04 7.56 -18.67
CA ASN A 63 1.25 8.29 -19.92
C ASN A 63 1.06 9.79 -19.71
N ASP A 64 1.53 10.58 -20.68
CA ASP A 64 1.30 12.03 -20.68
C ASP A 64 -0.20 12.36 -20.64
N GLY A 65 -0.55 13.25 -19.72
CA GLY A 65 -1.92 13.68 -19.47
C GLY A 65 -2.73 12.76 -18.57
N ASP A 66 -2.19 11.65 -18.10
CA ASP A 66 -2.82 10.84 -17.06
C ASP A 66 -2.85 11.60 -15.73
N ASN A 67 -3.74 11.20 -14.84
CA ASN A 67 -3.81 11.76 -13.50
C ASN A 67 -3.90 10.67 -12.42
N ILE A 68 -3.50 11.06 -11.23
CA ILE A 68 -3.70 10.29 -10.01
C ILE A 68 -4.54 11.10 -9.03
N VAL A 69 -5.25 10.41 -8.16
CA VAL A 69 -6.04 11.02 -7.08
C VAL A 69 -5.46 10.58 -5.74
N THR A 70 -5.35 11.51 -4.80
CA THR A 70 -4.91 11.26 -3.42
C THR A 70 -5.73 12.10 -2.44
N THR A 71 -5.51 11.96 -1.13
CA THR A 71 -6.21 12.75 -0.12
C THR A 71 -5.33 13.88 0.44
N ASN A 72 -5.95 14.85 1.11
CA ASN A 72 -5.23 15.96 1.74
C ASN A 72 -4.71 15.65 3.15
N LEU A 73 -5.07 14.50 3.70
CA LEU A 73 -4.65 14.08 5.05
C LEU A 73 -3.55 13.01 5.03
N GLU A 74 -3.07 12.65 3.84
CA GLU A 74 -2.07 11.62 3.69
C GLU A 74 -0.79 11.88 4.48
N PHE A 75 -0.21 10.81 4.98
CA PHE A 75 1.17 10.86 5.41
C PHE A 75 2.07 11.16 4.21
N ILE A 76 3.05 12.04 4.39
CA ILE A 76 3.86 12.59 3.29
C ILE A 76 4.44 11.52 2.35
N GLN A 77 4.78 10.35 2.89
CA GLN A 77 5.36 9.24 2.12
C GLN A 77 4.39 8.61 1.11
N VAL A 78 3.07 8.77 1.30
CA VAL A 78 2.06 8.27 0.36
C VAL A 78 2.06 9.11 -0.91
N ALA A 79 2.13 10.42 -0.78
CA ALA A 79 2.06 11.34 -1.92
C ALA A 79 3.43 11.60 -2.59
N LEU A 80 4.52 11.52 -1.84
CA LEU A 80 5.85 11.93 -2.31
C LEU A 80 6.34 11.19 -3.57
N PRO A 81 6.21 9.85 -3.71
CA PRO A 81 6.64 9.14 -4.91
C PRO A 81 5.97 9.69 -6.19
N TRP A 82 4.68 10.00 -6.11
CA TRP A 82 3.90 10.55 -7.23
C TRP A 82 4.31 11.98 -7.57
N CYS A 83 4.69 12.78 -6.57
CA CYS A 83 5.26 14.11 -6.81
C CYS A 83 6.60 14.05 -7.54
N VAL A 84 7.38 12.98 -7.34
CA VAL A 84 8.61 12.73 -8.10
C VAL A 84 8.27 12.37 -9.55
N ILE A 85 7.37 11.40 -9.77
CA ILE A 85 6.93 11.00 -11.11
C ILE A 85 6.36 12.18 -11.90
N ARG A 86 5.61 13.08 -11.25
CA ARG A 86 5.07 14.30 -11.88
C ARG A 86 6.16 15.20 -12.45
N LYS A 87 7.37 15.21 -11.88
CA LYS A 87 8.49 16.01 -12.42
C LYS A 87 9.10 15.41 -13.68
N GLU A 88 8.95 14.12 -13.85
CA GLU A 88 9.53 13.36 -14.97
C GLU A 88 8.53 13.14 -16.10
N LYS A 89 7.24 13.07 -15.75
CA LYS A 89 6.13 12.84 -16.68
C LYS A 89 5.10 13.95 -16.53
N ASN A 90 4.44 14.29 -17.64
CA ASN A 90 3.36 15.27 -17.64
C ASN A 90 2.06 14.66 -17.13
N ILE A 91 2.00 14.37 -15.83
CA ILE A 91 0.82 13.87 -15.13
C ILE A 91 0.24 14.90 -14.18
N ASP A 92 -1.05 14.81 -13.86
CA ASP A 92 -1.71 15.63 -12.85
C ASP A 92 -1.86 14.87 -11.52
N ILE A 93 -1.82 15.60 -10.40
CA ILE A 93 -2.10 15.07 -9.07
C ILE A 93 -3.30 15.85 -8.51
N ARG A 94 -4.41 15.15 -8.37
CA ARG A 94 -5.66 15.69 -7.84
C ARG A 94 -5.83 15.32 -6.37
N VAL A 95 -6.17 16.30 -5.54
CA VAL A 95 -6.22 16.10 -4.10
C VAL A 95 -7.66 16.21 -3.62
N CYS A 96 -8.20 15.13 -3.08
CA CYS A 96 -9.50 15.08 -2.45
C CYS A 96 -9.47 15.79 -1.10
N LYS A 97 -10.38 16.75 -0.88
CA LYS A 97 -10.50 17.58 0.34
C LYS A 97 -11.97 17.70 0.76
N PRO A 98 -12.59 16.62 1.23
CA PRO A 98 -13.97 16.71 1.70
C PRO A 98 -14.06 17.55 2.97
N ALA A 99 -15.15 18.34 3.10
CA ALA A 99 -15.32 19.27 4.22
C ALA A 99 -15.46 18.56 5.58
N ASP A 100 -15.95 17.33 5.57
CA ASP A 100 -16.12 16.48 6.74
C ASP A 100 -14.95 15.52 6.99
N GLU A 101 -13.88 15.64 6.19
CA GLU A 101 -12.67 14.80 6.25
C GLU A 101 -12.95 13.29 6.09
N ARG A 102 -14.05 12.93 5.41
CA ARG A 102 -14.44 11.55 5.14
C ARG A 102 -14.18 11.19 3.69
N PHE A 103 -13.28 10.23 3.48
CA PHE A 103 -12.91 9.76 2.14
C PHE A 103 -13.81 8.58 1.75
N THR A 104 -14.81 8.88 0.92
CA THR A 104 -15.78 7.94 0.35
C THR A 104 -15.69 7.94 -1.17
N ALA A 105 -16.26 6.95 -1.85
CA ALA A 105 -16.32 6.93 -3.30
C ALA A 105 -16.97 8.22 -3.86
N ALA A 106 -18.02 8.70 -3.22
CA ALA A 106 -18.68 9.96 -3.60
C ALA A 106 -17.78 11.20 -3.50
N ALA A 107 -16.83 11.21 -2.55
CA ALA A 107 -15.86 12.31 -2.41
C ALA A 107 -14.81 12.30 -3.53
N PHE A 108 -14.49 11.13 -4.09
CA PHE A 108 -13.55 10.99 -5.19
C PHE A 108 -14.17 11.21 -6.58
N GLU A 109 -15.47 10.95 -6.75
CA GLU A 109 -16.19 11.04 -8.04
C GLU A 109 -15.89 12.34 -8.82
N PRO A 110 -15.91 13.55 -8.23
CA PRO A 110 -15.64 14.79 -8.96
C PRO A 110 -14.20 14.94 -9.46
N LEU A 111 -13.28 14.12 -8.96
CA LEU A 111 -11.85 14.18 -9.27
C LEU A 111 -11.40 13.14 -10.29
N VAL A 112 -12.30 12.21 -10.64
CA VAL A 112 -11.99 11.07 -11.51
C VAL A 112 -12.54 11.32 -12.91
N ASP A 113 -11.74 10.96 -13.91
CA ASP A 113 -12.12 10.97 -15.33
C ASP A 113 -11.45 9.80 -16.08
N GLU A 114 -11.59 9.75 -17.39
CA GLU A 114 -11.02 8.72 -18.25
C GLU A 114 -9.48 8.66 -18.27
N LYS A 115 -8.83 9.71 -17.76
CA LYS A 115 -7.37 9.82 -17.62
C LYS A 115 -6.87 9.42 -16.24
N THR A 116 -7.77 9.14 -15.31
CA THR A 116 -7.38 8.71 -13.95
C THR A 116 -6.87 7.28 -13.98
N ARG A 117 -5.64 7.07 -13.51
CA ARG A 117 -4.99 5.75 -13.49
C ARG A 117 -4.82 5.19 -12.10
N VAL A 118 -4.64 6.04 -11.10
CA VAL A 118 -4.34 5.62 -9.74
C VAL A 118 -5.16 6.42 -8.74
N LEU A 119 -5.71 5.74 -7.76
CA LEU A 119 -6.14 6.31 -6.49
C LEU A 119 -5.18 5.80 -5.43
N VAL A 120 -4.48 6.70 -4.75
CA VAL A 120 -3.53 6.36 -3.68
C VAL A 120 -3.95 7.00 -2.37
N MET A 121 -4.10 6.19 -1.32
CA MET A 121 -4.57 6.67 -0.02
C MET A 121 -4.19 5.76 1.14
N SER A 122 -4.28 6.30 2.35
CA SER A 122 -4.22 5.51 3.59
C SER A 122 -5.57 4.82 3.84
N THR A 123 -5.53 3.58 4.33
CA THR A 123 -6.76 2.85 4.73
C THR A 123 -7.33 3.38 6.03
N LEU A 124 -6.46 3.86 6.91
CA LEU A 124 -6.75 4.53 8.18
C LEU A 124 -5.86 5.77 8.27
N GLU A 125 -6.47 6.95 8.39
CA GLU A 125 -5.75 8.21 8.46
C GLU A 125 -5.00 8.38 9.77
N TRP A 126 -3.73 8.74 9.65
CA TRP A 126 -2.80 8.87 10.78
C TRP A 126 -3.12 10.03 11.74
N CYS A 127 -3.78 11.08 11.24
CA CYS A 127 -3.97 12.33 11.98
C CYS A 127 -5.33 12.42 12.67
N ASN A 128 -6.40 11.85 12.13
CA ASN A 128 -7.75 11.93 12.68
C ASN A 128 -8.39 10.56 12.97
N GLY A 129 -7.72 9.46 12.59
CA GLY A 129 -8.21 8.09 12.82
C GLY A 129 -9.40 7.70 11.94
N TRP A 130 -9.70 8.44 10.86
CA TRP A 130 -10.73 8.06 9.92
C TRP A 130 -10.34 6.78 9.19
N GLN A 131 -11.18 5.76 9.29
CA GLN A 131 -11.05 4.51 8.52
C GLN A 131 -12.01 4.55 7.35
N SER A 132 -11.47 4.48 6.14
CA SER A 132 -12.27 4.44 4.92
C SER A 132 -12.83 3.04 4.66
N ASP A 133 -14.00 2.97 4.03
CA ASP A 133 -14.57 1.71 3.55
C ASP A 133 -13.82 1.27 2.29
N MET A 134 -12.80 0.42 2.47
CA MET A 134 -11.96 -0.07 1.37
C MET A 134 -12.75 -0.90 0.36
N LYS A 135 -13.86 -1.52 0.77
CA LYS A 135 -14.71 -2.26 -0.18
C LYS A 135 -15.45 -1.31 -1.12
N GLU A 136 -16.05 -0.25 -0.59
CA GLU A 136 -16.69 0.80 -1.38
C GLU A 136 -15.70 1.43 -2.37
N ILE A 137 -14.52 1.83 -1.88
CA ILE A 137 -13.49 2.49 -2.68
C ILE A 137 -12.89 1.54 -3.72
N GLY A 138 -12.66 0.28 -3.35
CA GLY A 138 -12.14 -0.72 -4.27
C GLY A 138 -13.12 -1.06 -5.39
N ASP A 139 -14.41 -1.19 -5.09
CA ASP A 139 -15.44 -1.36 -6.13
C ASP A 139 -15.47 -0.16 -7.08
N PHE A 140 -15.45 1.05 -6.53
CA PHE A 140 -15.38 2.29 -7.30
C PHE A 140 -14.19 2.34 -8.26
N CYS A 141 -12.98 1.96 -7.78
CA CYS A 141 -11.78 1.93 -8.59
C CYS A 141 -11.85 0.85 -9.68
N LYS A 142 -12.28 -0.36 -9.30
CA LYS A 142 -12.38 -1.51 -10.22
C LYS A 142 -13.33 -1.24 -11.38
N GLU A 143 -14.51 -0.66 -11.11
CA GLU A 143 -15.49 -0.31 -12.14
C GLU A 143 -14.94 0.67 -13.19
N ARG A 144 -13.94 1.48 -12.81
CA ARG A 144 -13.33 2.53 -13.64
C ARG A 144 -11.96 2.16 -14.20
N GLY A 145 -11.44 0.98 -13.87
CA GLY A 145 -10.10 0.54 -14.29
C GLY A 145 -8.98 1.38 -13.67
N ILE A 146 -9.18 1.86 -12.45
CA ILE A 146 -8.24 2.66 -11.67
C ILE A 146 -7.49 1.73 -10.71
N TYR A 147 -6.16 1.80 -10.68
CA TYR A 147 -5.36 1.09 -9.67
C TYR A 147 -5.57 1.68 -8.29
N LEU A 148 -5.93 0.83 -7.33
CA LEU A 148 -6.02 1.20 -5.91
C LEU A 148 -4.73 0.84 -5.19
N VAL A 149 -3.97 1.87 -4.82
CA VAL A 149 -2.72 1.75 -4.03
C VAL A 149 -2.97 2.24 -2.62
N VAL A 150 -2.72 1.41 -1.60
CA VAL A 150 -3.03 1.79 -0.23
C VAL A 150 -1.83 1.70 0.71
N ASP A 151 -1.76 2.65 1.64
CA ASP A 151 -0.92 2.59 2.83
C ASP A 151 -1.77 2.06 4.00
N ALA A 152 -1.43 0.86 4.48
CA ALA A 152 -2.10 0.21 5.58
C ALA A 152 -1.28 0.22 6.88
N VAL A 153 -0.27 1.08 7.01
CA VAL A 153 0.62 1.15 8.19
C VAL A 153 -0.16 1.36 9.48
N GLN A 154 -1.26 2.10 9.46
CA GLN A 154 -2.06 2.36 10.66
C GLN A 154 -3.09 1.25 10.93
N GLN A 155 -3.49 0.49 9.92
CA GLN A 155 -4.58 -0.49 10.04
C GLN A 155 -4.11 -1.93 10.19
N LEU A 156 -3.02 -2.32 9.50
CA LEU A 156 -2.57 -3.72 9.46
C LEU A 156 -2.22 -4.22 10.86
N GLY A 157 -2.84 -5.34 11.26
CA GLY A 157 -2.69 -5.89 12.61
C GLY A 157 -3.69 -5.33 13.63
N VAL A 158 -4.36 -4.21 13.35
CA VAL A 158 -5.38 -3.60 14.22
C VAL A 158 -6.79 -4.07 13.84
N THR A 159 -7.11 -3.95 12.55
CA THR A 159 -8.38 -4.45 12.00
C THR A 159 -8.10 -5.26 10.73
N LYS A 160 -9.02 -6.17 10.40
CA LYS A 160 -8.86 -7.04 9.24
C LYS A 160 -8.90 -6.23 7.93
N ILE A 161 -7.97 -6.55 7.03
CA ILE A 161 -7.97 -6.10 5.65
C ILE A 161 -8.07 -7.34 4.75
N ASP A 162 -8.96 -7.32 3.79
CA ASP A 162 -9.12 -8.35 2.77
C ASP A 162 -8.84 -7.74 1.40
N THR A 163 -7.62 -7.93 0.91
CA THR A 163 -7.17 -7.28 -0.33
C THR A 163 -7.96 -7.72 -1.55
N LYS A 164 -8.34 -9.00 -1.62
CA LYS A 164 -9.14 -9.54 -2.74
C LYS A 164 -10.58 -9.03 -2.73
N ALA A 165 -11.22 -9.04 -1.55
CA ALA A 165 -12.58 -8.53 -1.42
C ALA A 165 -12.69 -7.02 -1.65
N CYS A 166 -11.66 -6.27 -1.27
CA CYS A 166 -11.59 -4.81 -1.42
C CYS A 166 -10.96 -4.36 -2.76
N HIS A 167 -10.62 -5.29 -3.65
CA HIS A 167 -10.00 -4.99 -4.95
C HIS A 167 -8.78 -4.07 -4.84
N ILE A 168 -7.96 -4.27 -3.80
CA ILE A 168 -6.72 -3.53 -3.61
C ILE A 168 -5.66 -4.12 -4.52
N ASP A 169 -5.08 -3.31 -5.41
CA ASP A 169 -4.04 -3.76 -6.35
C ASP A 169 -2.67 -3.79 -5.68
N ILE A 170 -2.35 -2.78 -4.88
CA ILE A 170 -1.08 -2.72 -4.15
C ILE A 170 -1.33 -2.21 -2.73
N LEU A 171 -0.87 -2.98 -1.75
CA LEU A 171 -0.91 -2.60 -0.33
C LEU A 171 0.51 -2.52 0.23
N THR A 172 0.80 -1.44 0.92
CA THR A 172 2.04 -1.27 1.68
C THR A 172 1.74 -1.16 3.16
N ALA A 173 2.57 -1.77 4.00
CA ALA A 173 2.43 -1.69 5.45
C ALA A 173 3.78 -1.85 6.14
N GLY A 174 3.84 -1.46 7.41
CA GLY A 174 5.02 -1.63 8.26
C GLY A 174 4.77 -2.67 9.33
N GLY A 175 5.68 -3.63 9.48
CA GLY A 175 5.59 -4.68 10.50
C GLY A 175 5.94 -4.23 11.94
N HIS A 176 6.07 -2.93 12.16
CA HIS A 176 6.48 -2.36 13.46
C HIS A 176 5.32 -1.79 14.30
N LYS A 177 4.09 -1.75 13.76
CA LYS A 177 2.87 -1.24 14.42
C LYS A 177 1.81 -2.30 14.67
#